data_4cdee25aa0d24131c1bd55d62477e329
#
_entry.id   4cdee25aa0d24131c1bd55d62477e329
#
_cell.length_a   1.000
_cell.length_b   1.000
_cell.length_c   1.000
_cell.angle_alpha   90.00
_cell.angle_beta   90.00
_cell.angle_gamma   90.00
#
_symmetry.space_group_name_H-M   'P 1'
#
loop_
_entity.id
_entity.type
_entity.pdbx_description
1 polymer ?
#
loop_
_entity_poly.entity_id
_entity_poly.type
_entity_poly.pdbx_seq_one_letter_code
_entity_poly.pdbx_strand_id
1 'polypeptide(L)'
;MRVYNFVLVIIFPLIFFRSLYKSLKFGENPKRIMEKFSFYGGKKSFKPVILIHAVSVGEVLASRKFVEEIKKRFPDHQTLITCTTQTGSETIKRLYGDSVLHQYMPFDLKFCIKRFLKNWKPEITFILETEIWPNLINLLHVQKRKVFLVNGRMSEKSFNRYKLVMPILDNVFSKLDFTICQGTKDLKRFIELGVNKDRVIKDYSFKFDSLSIPNERDNFENKGKKLIICASTHDPEEKILVKAFSMLNNENAILVLVPRHPERVSKIIKDIKKLGINPSLFSKNNLKIDLSNTINLIDEIGYLESLFSQANIAFIGGSLIPRGGQNFLEALKFSLPISSGESFYNFQEIAEDLIEMDILKVGNSAEKLKLIWEEQLNSVPNQIYEKTDNYLKQRMGASQRAFKHLSL
;
A
#
# COMPACT_ATOMS: atom_id res chain seq x y z
N MET A 1 -17.00 21.24 -15.95
CA MET A 1 -16.23 21.97 -14.89
C MET A 1 -16.99 23.05 -14.10
N ARG A 2 -17.95 23.81 -14.69
CA ARG A 2 -18.69 24.85 -13.92
C ARG A 2 -19.49 24.25 -12.76
N VAL A 3 -20.27 23.19 -13.03
CA VAL A 3 -21.08 22.49 -12.00
C VAL A 3 -20.18 21.89 -10.93
N TYR A 4 -19.09 21.21 -11.30
CA TYR A 4 -18.11 20.66 -10.36
C TYR A 4 -17.58 21.74 -9.40
N ASN A 5 -17.13 22.89 -9.93
CA ASN A 5 -16.61 23.99 -9.11
C ASN A 5 -17.69 24.59 -8.20
N PHE A 6 -18.93 24.69 -8.67
CA PHE A 6 -20.04 25.18 -7.85
C PHE A 6 -20.32 24.24 -6.68
N VAL A 7 -20.45 22.94 -6.94
CA VAL A 7 -20.64 21.92 -5.90
C VAL A 7 -19.47 21.93 -4.91
N LEU A 8 -18.25 22.04 -5.42
CA LEU A 8 -17.05 22.03 -4.59
C LEU A 8 -17.02 23.25 -3.65
N VAL A 9 -17.42 24.43 -4.10
CA VAL A 9 -17.49 25.65 -3.26
C VAL A 9 -18.53 25.48 -2.14
N ILE A 10 -19.69 24.87 -2.44
CA ILE A 10 -20.74 24.62 -1.43
C ILE A 10 -20.25 23.63 -0.35
N ILE A 11 -19.56 22.55 -0.77
CA ILE A 11 -19.10 21.50 0.15
C ILE A 11 -17.79 21.92 0.87
N PHE A 12 -17.08 22.90 0.34
CA PHE A 12 -15.76 23.30 0.81
C PHE A 12 -15.72 23.65 2.31
N PRO A 13 -16.66 24.41 2.91
CA PRO A 13 -16.64 24.68 4.34
C PRO A 13 -16.59 23.39 5.17
N LEU A 14 -17.37 22.37 4.80
CA LEU A 14 -17.38 21.07 5.49
C LEU A 14 -16.02 20.36 5.38
N ILE A 15 -15.43 20.34 4.18
CA ILE A 15 -14.11 19.77 3.92
C ILE A 15 -13.05 20.51 4.74
N PHE A 16 -13.12 21.82 4.77
CA PHE A 16 -12.19 22.69 5.50
C PHE A 16 -12.26 22.42 7.01
N PHE A 17 -13.43 22.50 7.63
CA PHE A 17 -13.59 22.27 9.07
C PHE A 17 -13.19 20.85 9.46
N ARG A 18 -13.50 19.84 8.64
CA ARG A 18 -13.05 18.48 8.86
C ARG A 18 -11.51 18.36 8.78
N SER A 19 -10.88 19.03 7.82
CA SER A 19 -9.41 19.04 7.67
C SER A 19 -8.76 19.75 8.86
N LEU A 20 -9.30 20.89 9.27
CA LEU A 20 -8.84 21.66 10.43
C LEU A 20 -8.97 20.83 11.72
N TYR A 21 -10.11 20.22 11.97
CA TYR A 21 -10.32 19.35 13.13
C TYR A 21 -9.30 18.20 13.17
N LYS A 22 -9.07 17.54 12.04
CA LYS A 22 -8.06 16.48 11.96
C LYS A 22 -6.66 17.00 12.26
N SER A 23 -6.28 18.13 11.66
CA SER A 23 -4.96 18.75 11.88
C SER A 23 -4.74 19.10 13.35
N LEU A 24 -5.73 19.67 14.00
CA LEU A 24 -5.66 20.01 15.44
C LEU A 24 -5.58 18.74 16.31
N LYS A 25 -6.40 17.71 16.00
CA LYS A 25 -6.42 16.45 16.74
C LYS A 25 -5.09 15.70 16.69
N PHE A 26 -4.39 15.76 15.57
CA PHE A 26 -3.12 15.03 15.34
C PHE A 26 -1.88 15.94 15.51
N GLY A 27 -2.03 17.17 16.04
CA GLY A 27 -0.91 18.07 16.29
C GLY A 27 -0.19 18.56 15.04
N GLU A 28 -0.87 18.63 13.90
CA GLU A 28 -0.29 19.13 12.65
C GLU A 28 0.04 20.64 12.79
N ASN A 29 1.22 21.04 12.31
CA ASN A 29 1.63 22.44 12.34
C ASN A 29 0.63 23.32 11.53
N PRO A 30 0.00 24.33 12.16
CA PRO A 30 -0.98 25.19 11.49
C PRO A 30 -0.48 25.86 10.21
N LYS A 31 0.83 26.18 10.14
CA LYS A 31 1.44 26.78 8.93
C LYS A 31 1.31 25.83 7.71
N ARG A 32 1.28 24.52 7.93
CA ARG A 32 1.12 23.55 6.85
C ARG A 32 -0.31 23.44 6.33
N ILE A 33 -1.31 23.85 7.13
CA ILE A 33 -2.71 23.97 6.68
C ILE A 33 -2.78 25.01 5.56
N MET A 34 -1.99 26.09 5.66
CA MET A 34 -1.94 27.13 4.62
C MET A 34 -1.39 26.63 3.28
N GLU A 35 -0.57 25.59 3.27
CA GLU A 35 -0.12 24.93 2.04
C GLU A 35 -1.30 24.36 1.24
N LYS A 36 -2.34 23.84 1.91
CA LYS A 36 -3.58 23.34 1.28
C LYS A 36 -4.39 24.44 0.57
N PHE A 37 -4.07 25.71 0.83
CA PHE A 37 -4.57 26.90 0.12
C PHE A 37 -3.56 27.50 -0.84
N SER A 38 -2.45 26.80 -1.07
CA SER A 38 -1.36 27.27 -1.93
C SER A 38 -0.63 28.51 -1.41
N PHE A 39 -0.48 28.64 -0.09
CA PHE A 39 0.40 29.61 0.55
C PHE A 39 1.68 28.92 1.01
N TYR A 40 2.81 29.21 0.37
CA TYR A 40 4.08 28.46 0.52
C TYR A 40 5.22 29.24 1.18
N GLY A 41 4.96 30.43 1.73
CA GLY A 41 5.98 31.20 2.45
C GLY A 41 7.21 31.57 1.60
N GLY A 42 7.03 31.83 0.30
CA GLY A 42 8.13 32.21 -0.59
C GLY A 42 8.90 31.06 -1.23
N LYS A 43 8.59 29.78 -0.90
CA LYS A 43 9.23 28.63 -1.55
C LYS A 43 8.89 28.60 -3.05
N LYS A 44 9.92 28.55 -3.88
CA LYS A 44 9.84 28.47 -5.34
C LYS A 44 10.90 27.51 -5.85
N SER A 45 10.69 26.97 -7.06
CA SER A 45 11.75 26.29 -7.79
C SER A 45 12.41 27.25 -8.78
N PHE A 46 13.73 27.15 -8.90
CA PHE A 46 14.52 27.84 -9.92
C PHE A 46 14.83 26.94 -11.14
N LYS A 47 14.53 25.65 -11.02
CA LYS A 47 14.67 24.67 -12.08
C LYS A 47 13.28 24.21 -12.57
N PRO A 48 13.16 23.60 -13.76
CA PRO A 48 11.96 22.91 -14.17
C PRO A 48 11.51 21.90 -13.13
N VAL A 49 10.20 21.70 -12.97
CA VAL A 49 9.63 20.84 -11.93
C VAL A 49 8.94 19.63 -12.54
N ILE A 50 9.22 18.47 -11.98
CA ILE A 50 8.41 17.27 -12.16
C ILE A 50 7.59 17.07 -10.90
N LEU A 51 6.27 17.07 -11.03
CA LEU A 51 5.33 16.87 -9.94
C LEU A 51 4.97 15.39 -9.82
N ILE A 52 5.06 14.86 -8.61
CA ILE A 52 4.57 13.53 -8.24
C ILE A 52 3.51 13.72 -7.16
N HIS A 53 2.31 13.23 -7.40
CA HIS A 53 1.24 13.24 -6.41
C HIS A 53 1.02 11.84 -5.85
N ALA A 54 1.35 11.64 -4.56
CA ALA A 54 1.21 10.41 -3.80
C ALA A 54 0.48 10.71 -2.48
N VAL A 55 -0.75 10.27 -2.33
CA VAL A 55 -1.64 10.71 -1.25
C VAL A 55 -1.29 10.12 0.09
N SER A 56 -0.95 8.84 0.12
CA SER A 56 -0.79 8.03 1.34
C SER A 56 0.64 7.56 1.56
N VAL A 57 0.92 7.09 2.78
CA VAL A 57 2.19 6.41 3.11
C VAL A 57 2.48 5.26 2.17
N GLY A 58 1.45 4.44 1.86
CA GLY A 58 1.61 3.28 0.97
C GLY A 58 2.04 3.66 -0.45
N GLU A 59 1.45 4.74 -1.00
CA GLU A 59 1.81 5.27 -2.32
C GLU A 59 3.23 5.86 -2.33
N VAL A 60 3.59 6.61 -1.28
CA VAL A 60 4.93 7.17 -1.13
C VAL A 60 6.00 6.07 -1.10
N LEU A 61 5.76 5.01 -0.33
CA LEU A 61 6.68 3.87 -0.24
C LEU A 61 6.76 3.12 -1.58
N ALA A 62 5.62 2.83 -2.21
CA ALA A 62 5.56 2.14 -3.50
C ALA A 62 6.25 2.93 -4.62
N SER A 63 6.16 4.27 -4.59
CA SER A 63 6.78 5.14 -5.61
C SER A 63 8.28 5.33 -5.47
N ARG A 64 8.94 4.78 -4.45
CA ARG A 64 10.35 5.05 -4.17
C ARG A 64 11.27 4.82 -5.38
N LYS A 65 11.17 3.65 -6.00
CA LYS A 65 11.96 3.32 -7.20
C LYS A 65 11.62 4.21 -8.40
N PHE A 66 10.34 4.56 -8.55
CA PHE A 66 9.89 5.48 -9.58
C PHE A 66 10.48 6.88 -9.40
N VAL A 67 10.54 7.39 -8.17
CA VAL A 67 11.19 8.68 -7.84
C VAL A 67 12.70 8.62 -8.11
N GLU A 68 13.37 7.52 -7.76
CA GLU A 68 14.79 7.30 -8.06
C GLU A 68 15.05 7.35 -9.59
N GLU A 69 14.22 6.70 -10.40
CA GLU A 69 14.30 6.73 -11.86
C GLU A 69 14.03 8.13 -12.43
N ILE A 70 13.08 8.90 -11.89
CA ILE A 70 12.86 10.30 -12.29
C ILE A 70 14.14 11.11 -12.06
N LYS A 71 14.74 11.05 -10.88
CA LYS A 71 15.94 11.82 -10.54
C LYS A 71 17.12 11.45 -11.45
N LYS A 72 17.22 10.19 -11.83
CA LYS A 72 18.26 9.70 -12.74
C LYS A 72 18.07 10.19 -14.17
N ARG A 73 16.83 10.19 -14.67
CA ARG A 73 16.50 10.55 -16.06
C ARG A 73 16.41 12.06 -16.28
N PHE A 74 16.04 12.79 -15.25
CA PHE A 74 15.79 14.23 -15.31
C PHE A 74 16.68 14.98 -14.29
N PRO A 75 18.02 14.91 -14.40
CA PRO A 75 18.95 15.49 -13.42
C PRO A 75 18.83 17.02 -13.31
N ASP A 76 18.38 17.68 -14.37
CA ASP A 76 18.21 19.13 -14.42
C ASP A 76 16.87 19.61 -13.83
N HIS A 77 15.95 18.68 -13.49
CA HIS A 77 14.66 19.01 -12.91
C HIS A 77 14.68 18.87 -11.38
N GLN A 78 13.85 19.65 -10.73
CA GLN A 78 13.51 19.42 -9.32
C GLN A 78 12.27 18.53 -9.23
N THR A 79 12.36 17.48 -8.42
CA THR A 79 11.21 16.63 -8.13
C THR A 79 10.41 17.26 -6.99
N LEU A 80 9.13 17.56 -7.23
CA LEU A 80 8.17 18.00 -6.21
C LEU A 80 7.23 16.84 -5.87
N ILE A 81 7.27 16.37 -4.63
CA ILE A 81 6.34 15.33 -4.16
C ILE A 81 5.25 15.98 -3.30
N THR A 82 3.99 15.75 -3.68
CA THR A 82 2.83 16.22 -2.91
C THR A 82 2.07 15.05 -2.29
N CYS A 83 1.55 15.25 -1.08
CA CYS A 83 0.65 14.33 -0.41
C CYS A 83 -0.53 15.08 0.25
N THR A 84 -1.48 14.34 0.83
CA THR A 84 -2.63 14.94 1.52
C THR A 84 -2.64 14.65 3.02
N THR A 85 -1.83 13.69 3.49
CA THR A 85 -1.82 13.20 4.88
C THR A 85 -0.54 13.60 5.62
N GLN A 86 -0.65 13.82 6.93
CA GLN A 86 0.51 14.11 7.79
C GLN A 86 1.53 12.96 7.76
N THR A 87 1.07 11.73 7.95
CA THR A 87 1.94 10.55 7.94
C THR A 87 2.65 10.35 6.59
N GLY A 88 1.96 10.63 5.46
CA GLY A 88 2.57 10.66 4.14
C GLY A 88 3.67 11.71 4.04
N SER A 89 3.42 12.91 4.58
CA SER A 89 4.40 14.00 4.63
C SER A 89 5.65 13.65 5.45
N GLU A 90 5.48 13.05 6.61
CA GLU A 90 6.57 12.58 7.46
C GLU A 90 7.39 11.49 6.76
N THR A 91 6.71 10.58 6.05
CA THR A 91 7.36 9.54 5.26
C THR A 91 8.19 10.12 4.12
N ILE A 92 7.67 11.12 3.38
CA ILE A 92 8.43 11.81 2.32
C ILE A 92 9.70 12.45 2.90
N LYS A 93 9.57 13.18 4.02
CA LYS A 93 10.71 13.81 4.68
C LYS A 93 11.75 12.79 5.15
N ARG A 94 11.32 11.69 5.73
CA ARG A 94 12.22 10.63 6.20
C ARG A 94 12.95 9.94 5.06
N LEU A 95 12.28 9.69 3.92
CA LEU A 95 12.87 8.97 2.79
C LEU A 95 13.79 9.83 1.93
N TYR A 96 13.45 11.10 1.74
CA TYR A 96 14.08 11.93 0.73
C TYR A 96 14.80 13.16 1.29
N GLY A 97 14.49 13.59 2.54
CA GLY A 97 15.06 14.81 3.13
C GLY A 97 14.92 16.00 2.19
N ASP A 98 16.02 16.70 1.97
CA ASP A 98 16.10 17.87 1.09
C ASP A 98 16.36 17.51 -0.38
N SER A 99 16.46 16.22 -0.70
CA SER A 99 16.71 15.77 -2.09
C SER A 99 15.49 15.92 -3.01
N VAL A 100 14.33 16.25 -2.46
CA VAL A 100 13.10 16.58 -3.19
C VAL A 100 12.42 17.80 -2.56
N LEU A 101 11.66 18.53 -3.35
CA LEU A 101 10.71 19.50 -2.82
C LEU A 101 9.47 18.76 -2.31
N HIS A 102 8.92 19.24 -1.18
CA HIS A 102 7.72 18.63 -0.61
C HIS A 102 6.72 19.68 -0.17
N GLN A 103 5.44 19.45 -0.54
CA GLN A 103 4.28 20.27 -0.19
C GLN A 103 3.04 19.38 0.01
N TYR A 104 2.07 19.89 0.78
CA TYR A 104 0.73 19.34 0.69
C TYR A 104 0.08 19.71 -0.64
N MET A 105 -0.66 18.74 -1.21
CA MET A 105 -1.53 19.04 -2.34
C MET A 105 -2.61 20.03 -1.92
N PRO A 106 -2.79 21.16 -2.63
CA PRO A 106 -3.85 22.09 -2.29
C PRO A 106 -5.23 21.49 -2.57
N PHE A 107 -6.26 22.01 -1.92
CA PHE A 107 -7.63 21.68 -2.27
C PHE A 107 -7.89 21.92 -3.76
N ASP A 108 -8.67 21.04 -4.41
CA ASP A 108 -8.94 21.13 -5.85
C ASP A 108 -9.85 22.31 -6.23
N LEU A 109 -9.82 23.38 -5.45
CA LEU A 109 -10.45 24.66 -5.76
C LEU A 109 -9.66 25.35 -6.87
N LYS A 110 -10.37 25.82 -7.90
CA LYS A 110 -9.76 26.42 -9.09
C LYS A 110 -8.73 27.50 -8.76
N PHE A 111 -8.98 28.37 -7.76
CA PHE A 111 -8.03 29.41 -7.37
C PHE A 111 -6.79 28.86 -6.64
N CYS A 112 -6.96 27.82 -5.81
CA CYS A 112 -5.84 27.14 -5.17
C CYS A 112 -4.93 26.47 -6.19
N ILE A 113 -5.51 25.71 -7.12
CA ILE A 113 -4.75 25.02 -8.16
C ILE A 113 -4.07 26.03 -9.11
N LYS A 114 -4.73 27.12 -9.50
CA LYS A 114 -4.08 28.17 -10.30
C LYS A 114 -2.86 28.77 -9.60
N ARG A 115 -2.96 29.05 -8.28
CA ARG A 115 -1.83 29.54 -7.48
C ARG A 115 -0.71 28.51 -7.37
N PHE A 116 -1.04 27.25 -7.14
CA PHE A 116 -0.11 26.14 -7.12
C PHE A 116 0.67 26.05 -8.42
N LEU A 117 -0.03 25.99 -9.56
CA LEU A 117 0.58 25.90 -10.88
C LEU A 117 1.40 27.14 -11.25
N LYS A 118 0.99 28.34 -10.81
CA LYS A 118 1.76 29.57 -11.00
C LYS A 118 3.08 29.54 -10.22
N ASN A 119 3.08 28.95 -9.02
CA ASN A 119 4.26 28.87 -8.14
C ASN A 119 5.27 27.81 -8.60
N TRP A 120 4.78 26.59 -8.94
CA TRP A 120 5.64 25.44 -9.21
C TRP A 120 5.88 25.17 -10.68
N LYS A 121 4.98 25.57 -11.55
CA LYS A 121 5.04 25.42 -13.02
C LYS A 121 5.49 24.01 -13.47
N PRO A 122 4.87 22.92 -13.00
CA PRO A 122 5.32 21.59 -13.35
C PRO A 122 5.26 21.37 -14.86
N GLU A 123 6.30 20.81 -15.45
CA GLU A 123 6.35 20.44 -16.88
C GLU A 123 5.71 19.09 -17.10
N ILE A 124 5.98 18.16 -16.19
CA ILE A 124 5.44 16.81 -16.17
C ILE A 124 4.78 16.58 -14.83
N THR A 125 3.61 15.97 -14.83
CA THR A 125 2.88 15.59 -13.62
C THR A 125 2.57 14.11 -13.65
N PHE A 126 3.00 13.39 -12.61
CA PHE A 126 2.64 12.01 -12.35
C PHE A 126 1.66 11.94 -11.20
N ILE A 127 0.50 11.33 -11.44
CA ILE A 127 -0.50 11.05 -10.41
C ILE A 127 -0.46 9.55 -10.12
N LEU A 128 -0.39 9.18 -8.86
CA LEU A 128 -0.35 7.79 -8.44
C LEU A 128 -1.73 7.22 -8.11
N GLU A 129 -1.93 5.96 -8.41
CA GLU A 129 -3.11 5.15 -8.09
C GLU A 129 -4.44 5.74 -8.61
N THR A 130 -5.35 6.20 -7.70
CA THR A 130 -6.75 6.55 -8.06
C THR A 130 -7.02 8.05 -7.97
N GLU A 131 -6.02 8.87 -7.76
CA GLU A 131 -6.17 10.27 -7.38
C GLU A 131 -6.49 11.17 -8.58
N ILE A 132 -7.78 11.27 -8.91
CA ILE A 132 -8.26 12.16 -9.97
C ILE A 132 -8.64 13.51 -9.36
N TRP A 133 -7.91 14.55 -9.73
CA TRP A 133 -8.08 15.94 -9.30
C TRP A 133 -8.53 16.78 -10.49
N PRO A 134 -9.86 16.98 -10.69
CA PRO A 134 -10.42 17.51 -11.93
C PRO A 134 -9.92 18.91 -12.31
N ASN A 135 -9.78 19.84 -11.35
CA ASN A 135 -9.24 21.16 -11.65
C ASN A 135 -7.75 21.13 -11.97
N LEU A 136 -6.97 20.29 -11.26
CA LEU A 136 -5.55 20.13 -11.55
C LEU A 136 -5.34 19.62 -12.96
N ILE A 137 -5.97 18.48 -13.30
CA ILE A 137 -5.83 17.85 -14.62
C ILE A 137 -6.30 18.79 -15.73
N ASN A 138 -7.46 19.43 -15.54
CA ASN A 138 -8.01 20.35 -16.54
C ASN A 138 -7.11 21.58 -16.77
N LEU A 139 -6.56 22.18 -15.71
CA LEU A 139 -5.69 23.34 -15.83
C LEU A 139 -4.33 22.98 -16.44
N LEU A 140 -3.76 21.82 -16.12
CA LEU A 140 -2.55 21.31 -16.75
C LEU A 140 -2.77 21.05 -18.25
N HIS A 141 -3.87 20.39 -18.60
CA HIS A 141 -4.25 20.14 -19.99
C HIS A 141 -4.41 21.45 -20.80
N VAL A 142 -5.11 22.46 -20.25
CA VAL A 142 -5.23 23.79 -20.89
C VAL A 142 -3.87 24.47 -21.08
N GLN A 143 -2.93 24.24 -20.15
CA GLN A 143 -1.56 24.75 -20.25
C GLN A 143 -0.65 23.88 -21.14
N LYS A 144 -1.18 22.83 -21.79
CA LYS A 144 -0.44 21.86 -22.61
C LYS A 144 0.72 21.19 -21.83
N ARG A 145 0.53 20.99 -20.52
CA ARG A 145 1.47 20.26 -19.64
C ARG A 145 1.10 18.79 -19.61
N LYS A 146 2.11 17.93 -19.55
CA LYS A 146 1.92 16.48 -19.53
C LYS A 146 1.39 15.97 -18.21
N VAL A 147 0.34 15.13 -18.25
CA VAL A 147 -0.28 14.52 -17.07
C VAL A 147 -0.41 13.02 -17.28
N PHE A 148 0.29 12.27 -16.46
CA PHE A 148 0.31 10.81 -16.51
C PHE A 148 -0.32 10.24 -15.23
N LEU A 149 -1.18 9.24 -15.39
CA LEU A 149 -1.61 8.40 -14.29
C LEU A 149 -0.74 7.14 -14.29
N VAL A 150 0.01 6.91 -13.23
CA VAL A 150 0.91 5.76 -13.11
C VAL A 150 0.54 4.91 -11.91
N ASN A 151 0.82 3.61 -11.97
CA ASN A 151 0.42 2.65 -10.95
C ASN A 151 -1.10 2.71 -10.70
N GLY A 152 -1.89 2.94 -11.76
CA GLY A 152 -3.33 3.20 -11.70
C GLY A 152 -4.12 2.03 -11.14
N ARG A 153 -4.91 2.28 -10.10
CA ARG A 153 -5.78 1.30 -9.45
C ARG A 153 -7.18 1.88 -9.30
N MET A 154 -8.19 1.12 -9.66
CA MET A 154 -9.59 1.55 -9.57
C MET A 154 -10.45 0.48 -8.91
N SER A 155 -10.70 0.59 -7.60
CA SER A 155 -11.61 -0.32 -6.91
C SER A 155 -13.03 -0.20 -7.46
N GLU A 156 -13.83 -1.25 -7.37
CA GLU A 156 -15.22 -1.25 -7.83
C GLU A 156 -16.04 -0.15 -7.15
N LYS A 157 -15.83 0.04 -5.85
CA LYS A 157 -16.48 1.11 -5.08
C LYS A 157 -16.14 2.51 -5.61
N SER A 158 -14.86 2.75 -5.94
CA SER A 158 -14.40 4.02 -6.52
C SER A 158 -14.96 4.20 -7.93
N PHE A 159 -14.91 3.16 -8.74
CA PHE A 159 -15.44 3.16 -10.10
C PHE A 159 -16.93 3.55 -10.12
N ASN A 160 -17.76 2.90 -9.31
CA ASN A 160 -19.19 3.21 -9.21
C ASN A 160 -19.44 4.65 -8.75
N ARG A 161 -18.61 5.19 -7.84
CA ARG A 161 -18.68 6.59 -7.43
C ARG A 161 -18.31 7.55 -8.58
N TYR A 162 -17.24 7.25 -9.31
CA TYR A 162 -16.86 8.07 -10.46
C TYR A 162 -17.93 8.07 -11.56
N LYS A 163 -18.56 6.91 -11.84
CA LYS A 163 -19.67 6.82 -12.81
C LYS A 163 -20.82 7.79 -12.46
N LEU A 164 -21.17 7.88 -11.18
CA LEU A 164 -22.24 8.79 -10.72
C LEU A 164 -21.90 10.26 -10.93
N VAL A 165 -20.62 10.65 -10.80
CA VAL A 165 -20.19 12.05 -10.91
C VAL A 165 -19.62 12.41 -12.29
N MET A 166 -19.48 11.44 -13.21
CA MET A 166 -18.97 11.65 -14.57
C MET A 166 -19.59 12.84 -15.29
N PRO A 167 -20.92 13.06 -15.25
CA PRO A 167 -21.55 14.17 -15.98
C PRO A 167 -21.03 15.56 -15.57
N ILE A 168 -20.49 15.71 -14.37
CA ILE A 168 -19.96 16.98 -13.86
C ILE A 168 -18.45 17.10 -13.97
N LEU A 169 -17.74 16.03 -14.33
CA LEU A 169 -16.26 15.98 -14.36
C LEU A 169 -15.66 16.45 -15.70
N ASP A 170 -16.48 16.82 -16.69
CA ASP A 170 -16.02 17.41 -17.95
C ASP A 170 -14.95 16.58 -18.67
N ASN A 171 -15.20 15.27 -18.79
CA ASN A 171 -14.32 14.31 -19.45
C ASN A 171 -12.87 14.33 -18.93
N VAL A 172 -12.69 14.51 -17.63
CA VAL A 172 -11.37 14.66 -17.01
C VAL A 172 -10.42 13.49 -17.33
N PHE A 173 -10.95 12.27 -17.43
CA PHE A 173 -10.16 11.09 -17.74
C PHE A 173 -9.56 11.10 -19.15
N SER A 174 -10.26 11.66 -20.14
CA SER A 174 -9.75 11.79 -21.52
C SER A 174 -8.61 12.80 -21.65
N LYS A 175 -8.38 13.64 -20.62
CA LYS A 175 -7.32 14.66 -20.59
C LYS A 175 -5.99 14.14 -20.04
N LEU A 176 -5.97 12.89 -19.59
CA LEU A 176 -4.72 12.21 -19.23
C LEU A 176 -3.93 11.89 -20.51
N ASP A 177 -2.64 12.24 -20.53
CA ASP A 177 -1.77 11.96 -21.68
C ASP A 177 -1.49 10.47 -21.82
N PHE A 178 -1.34 9.76 -20.71
CA PHE A 178 -1.21 8.30 -20.68
C PHE A 178 -1.55 7.73 -19.30
N THR A 179 -2.01 6.47 -19.26
CA THR A 179 -2.38 5.78 -18.03
C THR A 179 -1.74 4.40 -17.98
N ILE A 180 -1.05 4.08 -16.90
CA ILE A 180 -0.48 2.74 -16.64
C ILE A 180 -1.21 2.15 -15.44
N CYS A 181 -1.98 1.08 -15.67
CA CYS A 181 -2.80 0.42 -14.68
C CYS A 181 -2.08 -0.77 -14.04
N GLN A 182 -2.37 -1.04 -12.77
CA GLN A 182 -1.81 -2.21 -12.07
C GLN A 182 -2.39 -3.52 -12.61
N GLY A 183 -3.64 -3.50 -13.11
CA GLY A 183 -4.35 -4.71 -13.47
C GLY A 183 -5.35 -4.59 -14.62
N THR A 184 -5.79 -5.74 -15.11
CA THR A 184 -6.75 -5.82 -16.23
C THR A 184 -8.12 -5.25 -15.85
N LYS A 185 -8.57 -5.46 -14.61
CA LYS A 185 -9.84 -4.91 -14.10
C LYS A 185 -9.75 -3.38 -14.01
N ASP A 186 -8.62 -2.84 -13.57
CA ASP A 186 -8.37 -1.40 -13.49
C ASP A 186 -8.37 -0.77 -14.88
N LEU A 187 -7.66 -1.37 -15.84
CA LEU A 187 -7.60 -0.92 -17.23
C LEU A 187 -9.00 -0.80 -17.84
N LYS A 188 -9.84 -1.84 -17.69
CA LYS A 188 -11.23 -1.81 -18.20
C LYS A 188 -12.03 -0.67 -17.57
N ARG A 189 -11.92 -0.49 -16.25
CA ARG A 189 -12.63 0.58 -15.51
C ARG A 189 -12.19 1.97 -15.94
N PHE A 190 -10.88 2.20 -16.15
CA PHE A 190 -10.40 3.50 -16.64
C PHE A 190 -10.86 3.79 -18.06
N ILE A 191 -10.92 2.80 -18.96
CA ILE A 191 -11.49 2.97 -20.30
C ILE A 191 -12.98 3.34 -20.22
N GLU A 192 -13.76 2.67 -19.38
CA GLU A 192 -15.17 2.99 -19.19
C GLU A 192 -15.38 4.39 -18.60
N LEU A 193 -14.45 4.91 -17.79
CA LEU A 193 -14.46 6.27 -17.27
C LEU A 193 -13.95 7.31 -18.28
N GLY A 194 -13.60 6.91 -19.52
CA GLY A 194 -13.29 7.82 -20.61
C GLY A 194 -11.80 8.04 -20.86
N VAL A 195 -10.91 7.22 -20.30
CA VAL A 195 -9.49 7.21 -20.73
C VAL A 195 -9.43 6.67 -22.17
N ASN A 196 -8.63 7.32 -23.02
CA ASN A 196 -8.44 6.87 -24.40
C ASN A 196 -7.78 5.48 -24.43
N LYS A 197 -8.36 4.55 -25.20
CA LYS A 197 -7.88 3.17 -25.36
C LYS A 197 -6.43 3.08 -25.85
N ASP A 198 -6.01 4.02 -26.70
CA ASP A 198 -4.65 4.07 -27.24
C ASP A 198 -3.62 4.67 -26.26
N ARG A 199 -4.10 5.18 -25.12
CA ARG A 199 -3.30 5.85 -24.09
C ARG A 199 -3.41 5.17 -22.72
N VAL A 200 -3.76 3.90 -22.71
CA VAL A 200 -3.85 3.12 -21.48
C VAL A 200 -3.31 1.72 -21.68
N ILE A 201 -2.47 1.30 -20.73
CA ILE A 201 -1.91 -0.05 -20.73
C ILE A 201 -1.99 -0.66 -19.34
N LYS A 202 -1.86 -2.00 -19.28
CA LYS A 202 -1.58 -2.73 -18.06
C LYS A 202 -0.08 -2.92 -17.90
N ASP A 203 0.42 -2.71 -16.70
CA ASP A 203 1.71 -3.21 -16.19
C ASP A 203 1.48 -3.73 -14.77
N TYR A 204 2.51 -3.88 -13.97
CA TYR A 204 2.42 -4.37 -12.60
C TYR A 204 2.52 -3.24 -11.58
N SER A 205 2.12 -3.54 -10.34
CA SER A 205 2.18 -2.59 -9.24
C SER A 205 3.63 -2.23 -8.88
N PHE A 206 3.89 -0.93 -8.64
CA PHE A 206 5.17 -0.44 -8.14
C PHE A 206 5.56 -1.01 -6.76
N LYS A 207 4.62 -1.64 -6.06
CA LYS A 207 4.90 -2.35 -4.80
C LYS A 207 5.91 -3.48 -4.99
N PHE A 208 5.96 -4.11 -6.17
CA PHE A 208 6.94 -5.15 -6.46
C PHE A 208 8.37 -4.60 -6.49
N ASP A 209 8.55 -3.36 -6.94
CA ASP A 209 9.87 -2.74 -7.04
C ASP A 209 10.43 -2.32 -5.67
N SER A 210 9.58 -2.19 -4.67
CA SER A 210 9.99 -1.85 -3.31
C SER A 210 10.46 -3.07 -2.49
N LEU A 211 10.34 -4.28 -3.07
CA LEU A 211 10.77 -5.50 -2.40
C LEU A 211 12.30 -5.64 -2.46
N SER A 212 12.90 -5.81 -1.29
CA SER A 212 14.27 -6.31 -1.18
C SER A 212 14.18 -7.83 -1.04
N ILE A 213 14.46 -8.57 -2.11
CA ILE A 213 14.48 -10.03 -2.04
C ILE A 213 15.76 -10.44 -1.32
N PRO A 214 15.69 -11.18 -0.22
CA PRO A 214 16.90 -11.69 0.45
C PRO A 214 17.63 -12.67 -0.48
N ASN A 215 18.95 -12.54 -0.56
CA ASN A 215 19.77 -13.48 -1.36
C ASN A 215 19.77 -14.90 -0.76
N GLU A 216 19.63 -15.01 0.54
CA GLU A 216 19.52 -16.28 1.27
C GLU A 216 18.51 -16.10 2.40
N ARG A 217 17.78 -17.17 2.75
CA ARG A 217 17.08 -17.21 4.03
C ARG A 217 18.13 -17.34 5.12
N ASP A 218 18.01 -16.55 6.17
CA ASP A 218 18.83 -16.76 7.35
C ASP A 218 18.66 -18.22 7.79
N ASN A 219 19.77 -18.98 7.86
CA ASN A 219 19.81 -20.32 8.41
C ASN A 219 19.56 -20.24 9.92
N PHE A 220 18.33 -19.90 10.30
CA PHE A 220 17.95 -19.85 11.70
C PHE A 220 17.71 -21.28 12.17
N GLU A 221 18.53 -21.72 13.11
CA GLU A 221 18.34 -23.03 13.75
C GLU A 221 17.09 -23.00 14.65
N ASN A 222 15.93 -23.25 14.06
CA ASN A 222 14.66 -23.39 14.78
C ASN A 222 14.63 -24.67 15.64
N LYS A 223 15.77 -25.34 15.82
CA LYS A 223 15.88 -26.60 16.58
C LYS A 223 14.81 -27.62 16.20
N GLY A 224 14.49 -27.73 14.90
CA GLY A 224 13.45 -28.61 14.37
C GLY A 224 12.01 -28.11 14.57
N LYS A 225 11.81 -26.93 15.15
CA LYS A 225 10.48 -26.32 15.27
C LYS A 225 10.01 -25.70 13.97
N LYS A 226 8.69 -25.73 13.72
CA LYS A 226 8.04 -25.15 12.55
C LYS A 226 7.23 -23.92 12.95
N LEU A 227 7.60 -22.75 12.42
CA LEU A 227 7.00 -21.47 12.79
C LEU A 227 5.85 -21.08 11.85
N ILE A 228 4.68 -20.84 12.42
CA ILE A 228 3.50 -20.29 11.78
C ILE A 228 3.39 -18.81 12.16
N ILE A 229 3.75 -17.90 11.25
CA ILE A 229 3.72 -16.46 11.51
C ILE A 229 2.38 -15.88 11.06
N CYS A 230 1.56 -15.43 12.01
CA CYS A 230 0.29 -14.76 11.73
C CYS A 230 0.50 -13.24 11.78
N ALA A 231 0.72 -12.64 10.61
CA ALA A 231 1.13 -11.26 10.46
C ALA A 231 -0.04 -10.27 10.39
N SER A 232 0.12 -9.12 11.07
CA SER A 232 -0.80 -7.98 11.01
C SER A 232 -2.26 -8.34 11.34
N THR A 233 -2.44 -9.12 12.39
CA THR A 233 -3.75 -9.60 12.82
C THR A 233 -4.61 -8.50 13.46
N HIS A 234 -5.91 -8.67 13.38
CA HIS A 234 -6.92 -7.78 13.95
C HIS A 234 -7.91 -8.55 14.83
N ASP A 235 -8.60 -7.84 15.73
CA ASP A 235 -9.71 -8.40 16.53
C ASP A 235 -10.90 -8.77 15.63
N PRO A 236 -11.46 -10.01 15.69
CA PRO A 236 -11.15 -11.13 16.59
C PRO A 236 -10.29 -12.24 15.97
N GLU A 237 -9.48 -11.97 14.93
CA GLU A 237 -8.73 -12.98 14.18
C GLU A 237 -7.85 -13.85 15.09
N GLU A 238 -7.22 -13.25 16.11
CA GLU A 238 -6.28 -13.98 16.99
C GLU A 238 -6.96 -15.17 17.69
N LYS A 239 -8.24 -15.05 18.05
CA LYS A 239 -8.99 -16.17 18.65
C LYS A 239 -9.22 -17.33 17.68
N ILE A 240 -9.52 -17.00 16.42
CA ILE A 240 -9.74 -17.99 15.36
C ILE A 240 -8.41 -18.71 15.07
N LEU A 241 -7.32 -17.96 14.99
CA LEU A 241 -5.97 -18.48 14.71
C LEU A 241 -5.47 -19.38 15.83
N VAL A 242 -5.65 -18.98 17.10
CA VAL A 242 -5.32 -19.82 18.25
C VAL A 242 -6.16 -21.09 18.27
N LYS A 243 -7.47 -21.01 17.98
CA LYS A 243 -8.32 -22.18 17.85
C LYS A 243 -7.84 -23.12 16.73
N ALA A 244 -7.53 -22.59 15.56
CA ALA A 244 -6.98 -23.38 14.45
C ALA A 244 -5.68 -24.09 14.85
N PHE A 245 -4.78 -23.36 15.52
CA PHE A 245 -3.51 -23.89 16.00
C PHE A 245 -3.69 -24.99 17.05
N SER A 246 -4.59 -24.82 18.04
CA SER A 246 -4.87 -25.84 19.07
C SER A 246 -5.44 -27.15 18.51
N MET A 247 -5.97 -27.12 17.30
CA MET A 247 -6.47 -28.30 16.58
C MET A 247 -5.40 -28.97 15.73
N LEU A 248 -4.20 -28.35 15.57
CA LEU A 248 -3.09 -28.93 14.83
C LEU A 248 -2.48 -30.09 15.62
N ASN A 249 -2.34 -31.24 14.93
CA ASN A 249 -1.68 -32.39 15.51
C ASN A 249 -0.17 -32.38 15.21
N ASN A 250 0.54 -31.33 15.65
CA ASN A 250 1.97 -31.14 15.39
C ASN A 250 2.68 -30.51 16.60
N GLU A 251 3.33 -31.33 17.39
CA GLU A 251 4.07 -30.92 18.61
C GLU A 251 5.29 -30.03 18.34
N ASN A 252 5.76 -29.99 17.08
CA ASN A 252 6.86 -29.14 16.68
C ASN A 252 6.43 -27.79 16.14
N ALA A 253 5.13 -27.55 15.99
CA ALA A 253 4.63 -26.26 15.52
C ALA A 253 4.62 -25.21 16.64
N ILE A 254 4.95 -23.98 16.26
CA ILE A 254 4.87 -22.79 17.12
C ILE A 254 4.08 -21.73 16.38
N LEU A 255 3.07 -21.18 17.05
CA LEU A 255 2.27 -20.06 16.56
C LEU A 255 2.90 -18.74 17.01
N VAL A 256 3.13 -17.83 16.07
CA VAL A 256 3.63 -16.48 16.36
C VAL A 256 2.58 -15.47 15.90
N LEU A 257 1.95 -14.79 16.83
CA LEU A 257 0.95 -13.74 16.55
C LEU A 257 1.63 -12.38 16.52
N VAL A 258 1.47 -11.68 15.38
CA VAL A 258 2.00 -10.32 15.17
C VAL A 258 0.81 -9.37 14.94
N PRO A 259 0.23 -8.78 15.99
CA PRO A 259 -0.93 -7.91 15.83
C PRO A 259 -0.55 -6.61 15.09
N ARG A 260 -1.46 -6.12 14.25
CA ARG A 260 -1.29 -4.84 13.54
C ARG A 260 -1.15 -3.65 14.49
N HIS A 261 -1.72 -3.78 15.68
CA HIS A 261 -1.80 -2.76 16.72
C HIS A 261 -1.26 -3.35 18.03
N PRO A 262 0.04 -3.17 18.36
CA PRO A 262 0.67 -3.70 19.55
C PRO A 262 0.00 -3.27 20.88
N GLU A 263 -0.64 -2.10 20.90
CA GLU A 263 -1.42 -1.63 22.06
C GLU A 263 -2.56 -2.58 22.46
N ARG A 264 -2.95 -3.52 21.58
CA ARG A 264 -3.98 -4.54 21.86
C ARG A 264 -3.44 -5.77 22.58
N VAL A 265 -2.13 -5.90 22.74
CA VAL A 265 -1.47 -7.09 23.30
C VAL A 265 -2.07 -7.50 24.65
N SER A 266 -2.33 -6.55 25.56
CA SER A 266 -2.94 -6.84 26.86
C SER A 266 -4.33 -7.49 26.76
N LYS A 267 -5.12 -7.10 25.75
CA LYS A 267 -6.43 -7.72 25.47
C LYS A 267 -6.25 -9.12 24.89
N ILE A 268 -5.32 -9.29 23.95
CA ILE A 268 -5.03 -10.57 23.29
C ILE A 268 -4.59 -11.60 24.32
N ILE A 269 -3.69 -11.24 25.26
CA ILE A 269 -3.26 -12.11 26.35
C ILE A 269 -4.45 -12.58 27.20
N LYS A 270 -5.35 -11.65 27.59
CA LYS A 270 -6.54 -12.00 28.38
C LYS A 270 -7.45 -13.01 27.65
N ASP A 271 -7.59 -12.82 26.34
CA ASP A 271 -8.44 -13.70 25.52
C ASP A 271 -7.82 -15.08 25.32
N ILE A 272 -6.49 -15.18 25.13
CA ILE A 272 -5.75 -16.46 25.01
C ILE A 272 -5.74 -17.20 26.35
N LYS A 273 -5.55 -16.50 27.46
CA LYS A 273 -5.59 -17.09 28.81
C LYS A 273 -6.94 -17.73 29.17
N LYS A 274 -8.06 -17.21 28.65
CA LYS A 274 -9.38 -17.85 28.80
C LYS A 274 -9.45 -19.24 28.15
N LEU A 275 -8.56 -19.51 27.20
CA LEU A 275 -8.44 -20.83 26.55
C LEU A 275 -7.44 -21.76 27.31
N GLY A 276 -6.97 -21.37 28.49
CA GLY A 276 -6.01 -22.13 29.28
C GLY A 276 -4.57 -22.03 28.80
N ILE A 277 -4.25 -21.10 27.87
CA ILE A 277 -2.93 -20.99 27.25
C ILE A 277 -2.23 -19.74 27.75
N ASN A 278 -0.94 -19.84 28.11
CA ASN A 278 -0.08 -18.72 28.49
C ASN A 278 0.88 -18.38 27.34
N PRO A 279 0.66 -17.30 26.56
CA PRO A 279 1.57 -16.93 25.49
C PRO A 279 2.87 -16.33 26.04
N SER A 280 4.01 -16.59 25.39
CA SER A 280 5.27 -15.90 25.65
C SER A 280 5.25 -14.53 24.96
N LEU A 281 5.73 -13.49 25.68
CA LEU A 281 5.86 -12.14 25.13
C LEU A 281 7.25 -11.92 24.54
N PHE A 282 7.32 -11.42 23.34
CA PHE A 282 8.56 -11.18 22.60
C PHE A 282 9.50 -10.20 23.33
N SER A 283 8.94 -9.06 23.83
CA SER A 283 9.72 -8.08 24.61
C SER A 283 10.33 -8.67 25.89
N LYS A 284 9.64 -9.64 26.51
CA LYS A 284 10.11 -10.30 27.74
C LYS A 284 11.09 -11.43 27.47
N ASN A 285 11.21 -11.90 26.25
CA ASN A 285 12.11 -12.97 25.83
C ASN A 285 13.31 -12.43 25.02
N ASN A 286 13.86 -11.29 25.42
CA ASN A 286 15.02 -10.66 24.79
C ASN A 286 14.85 -10.45 23.28
N LEU A 287 13.66 -10.12 22.84
CA LEU A 287 13.29 -9.91 21.42
C LEU A 287 13.58 -11.14 20.54
N LYS A 288 13.32 -12.33 21.08
CA LYS A 288 13.44 -13.62 20.40
C LYS A 288 12.16 -14.44 20.55
N ILE A 289 11.92 -15.32 19.58
CA ILE A 289 10.85 -16.33 19.70
C ILE A 289 11.25 -17.32 20.80
N ASP A 290 10.33 -17.58 21.71
CA ASP A 290 10.48 -18.62 22.73
C ASP A 290 10.13 -19.98 22.13
N LEU A 291 11.15 -20.77 21.81
CA LEU A 291 10.98 -22.10 21.20
C LEU A 291 10.46 -23.15 22.21
N SER A 292 10.44 -22.85 23.51
CA SER A 292 9.84 -23.70 24.54
C SER A 292 8.34 -23.48 24.70
N ASN A 293 7.80 -22.35 24.20
CA ASN A 293 6.39 -22.04 24.28
C ASN A 293 5.71 -22.23 22.92
N THR A 294 4.52 -22.79 22.91
CA THR A 294 3.76 -23.07 21.69
C THR A 294 3.14 -21.82 21.05
N ILE A 295 2.89 -20.76 21.84
CA ILE A 295 2.33 -19.49 21.34
C ILE A 295 3.22 -18.33 21.78
N ASN A 296 3.70 -17.58 20.79
CA ASN A 296 4.44 -16.34 20.99
C ASN A 296 3.60 -15.14 20.51
N LEU A 297 3.65 -14.04 21.25
CA LEU A 297 2.94 -12.81 20.93
C LEU A 297 3.95 -11.67 20.78
N ILE A 298 3.97 -11.05 19.61
CA ILE A 298 4.87 -9.95 19.28
C ILE A 298 4.22 -8.63 19.70
N ASP A 299 4.83 -7.96 20.66
CA ASP A 299 4.40 -6.69 21.24
C ASP A 299 5.27 -5.50 20.82
N GLU A 300 6.18 -5.73 19.86
CA GLU A 300 7.12 -4.74 19.34
C GLU A 300 6.93 -4.52 17.82
N ILE A 301 7.27 -3.34 17.33
CA ILE A 301 7.19 -2.97 15.92
C ILE A 301 8.55 -3.15 15.23
N GLY A 302 8.54 -3.52 13.95
CA GLY A 302 9.75 -3.55 13.11
C GLY A 302 10.37 -4.92 12.93
N TYR A 303 9.86 -5.97 13.56
CA TYR A 303 10.45 -7.32 13.53
C TYR A 303 9.84 -8.26 12.48
N LEU A 304 8.78 -7.84 11.77
CA LEU A 304 8.03 -8.73 10.87
C LEU A 304 8.91 -9.36 9.77
N GLU A 305 9.86 -8.62 9.22
CA GLU A 305 10.79 -9.10 8.21
C GLU A 305 11.70 -10.22 8.75
N SER A 306 12.30 -10.01 9.91
CA SER A 306 13.11 -11.02 10.60
C SER A 306 12.30 -12.24 11.05
N LEU A 307 11.01 -12.07 11.35
CA LEU A 307 10.12 -13.18 11.67
C LEU A 307 9.80 -14.02 10.44
N PHE A 308 9.53 -13.37 9.30
CA PHE A 308 9.28 -14.09 8.06
C PHE A 308 10.51 -14.83 7.52
N SER A 309 11.74 -14.34 7.73
CA SER A 309 12.96 -15.08 7.35
C SER A 309 13.07 -16.43 8.06
N GLN A 310 12.49 -16.56 9.24
CA GLN A 310 12.50 -17.76 10.09
C GLN A 310 11.25 -18.63 9.91
N ALA A 311 10.22 -18.15 9.19
CA ALA A 311 8.93 -18.79 9.08
C ALA A 311 8.94 -20.04 8.19
N ASN A 312 8.06 -21.00 8.49
CA ASN A 312 7.73 -22.10 7.58
C ASN A 312 6.50 -21.79 6.76
N ILE A 313 5.49 -21.13 7.37
CA ILE A 313 4.28 -20.66 6.70
C ILE A 313 3.87 -19.30 7.26
N ALA A 314 3.12 -18.55 6.47
CA ALA A 314 2.58 -17.25 6.85
C ALA A 314 1.05 -17.22 6.78
N PHE A 315 0.41 -16.61 7.76
CA PHE A 315 -0.96 -16.16 7.67
C PHE A 315 -1.00 -14.63 7.60
N ILE A 316 -1.74 -14.07 6.65
CA ILE A 316 -1.88 -12.62 6.48
C ILE A 316 -3.23 -12.15 7.02
N GLY A 317 -3.17 -11.34 8.09
CA GLY A 317 -4.33 -10.85 8.81
C GLY A 317 -5.09 -9.72 8.12
N GLY A 318 -6.16 -9.24 8.78
CA GLY A 318 -7.14 -8.32 8.18
C GLY A 318 -7.96 -8.99 7.08
N SER A 319 -7.94 -10.31 7.03
CA SER A 319 -8.50 -11.13 5.96
C SER A 319 -9.67 -12.01 6.41
N LEU A 320 -9.73 -12.41 7.69
CA LEU A 320 -10.89 -13.10 8.28
C LEU A 320 -12.04 -12.12 8.63
N ILE A 321 -11.77 -10.84 8.54
CA ILE A 321 -12.72 -9.75 8.76
C ILE A 321 -12.73 -8.83 7.54
N PRO A 322 -13.77 -8.03 7.28
CA PRO A 322 -13.89 -7.21 6.07
C PRO A 322 -12.97 -5.98 6.07
N ARG A 323 -11.65 -6.20 6.21
CA ARG A 323 -10.63 -5.14 6.17
C ARG A 323 -9.77 -5.15 4.90
N GLY A 324 -9.94 -6.18 4.05
CA GLY A 324 -9.32 -6.23 2.72
C GLY A 324 -7.91 -6.78 2.67
N GLY A 325 -7.48 -7.46 3.74
CA GLY A 325 -6.16 -8.09 3.84
C GLY A 325 -5.02 -7.10 4.00
N GLN A 326 -3.90 -7.60 4.48
CA GLN A 326 -2.63 -6.88 4.59
C GLN A 326 -1.67 -7.29 3.44
N ASN A 327 -0.43 -6.84 3.49
CA ASN A 327 0.53 -7.00 2.39
C ASN A 327 1.05 -8.45 2.26
N PHE A 328 0.62 -9.16 1.23
CA PHE A 328 1.10 -10.52 0.91
C PHE A 328 2.57 -10.55 0.47
N LEU A 329 3.06 -9.46 -0.11
CA LEU A 329 4.41 -9.39 -0.70
C LEU A 329 5.51 -9.50 0.36
N GLU A 330 5.22 -9.14 1.61
CA GLU A 330 6.18 -9.26 2.71
C GLU A 330 6.51 -10.72 3.06
N ALA A 331 5.53 -11.62 2.98
CA ALA A 331 5.74 -13.05 3.13
C ALA A 331 6.27 -13.69 1.83
N LEU A 332 5.76 -13.21 0.69
CA LEU A 332 6.11 -13.75 -0.63
C LEU A 332 7.60 -13.61 -0.94
N LYS A 333 8.25 -12.51 -0.54
CA LYS A 333 9.69 -12.31 -0.78
C LYS A 333 10.58 -13.35 -0.10
N PHE A 334 10.05 -14.07 0.91
CA PHE A 334 10.70 -15.22 1.55
C PHE A 334 10.21 -16.56 1.00
N SER A 335 9.46 -16.57 -0.10
CA SER A 335 8.91 -17.77 -0.71
C SER A 335 8.16 -18.66 0.28
N LEU A 336 7.36 -18.05 1.15
CA LEU A 336 6.57 -18.76 2.13
C LEU A 336 5.24 -19.25 1.51
N PRO A 337 4.76 -20.44 1.86
CA PRO A 337 3.36 -20.78 1.72
C PRO A 337 2.52 -19.78 2.51
N ILE A 338 1.46 -19.26 1.87
CA ILE A 338 0.65 -18.19 2.47
C ILE A 338 -0.76 -18.71 2.70
N SER A 339 -1.36 -18.32 3.81
CA SER A 339 -2.78 -18.49 4.08
C SER A 339 -3.44 -17.16 4.44
N SER A 340 -4.73 -17.01 4.17
CA SER A 340 -5.52 -15.84 4.53
C SER A 340 -7.01 -16.18 4.72
N GLY A 341 -7.78 -15.21 5.22
CA GLY A 341 -9.23 -15.21 5.08
C GLY A 341 -9.67 -14.76 3.67
N GLU A 342 -10.99 -14.63 3.47
CA GLU A 342 -11.59 -14.31 2.17
C GLU A 342 -11.56 -12.81 1.83
N SER A 343 -11.26 -11.94 2.79
CA SER A 343 -11.23 -10.48 2.59
C SER A 343 -9.82 -10.03 2.18
N PHE A 344 -9.58 -9.83 0.88
CA PHE A 344 -8.29 -9.36 0.35
C PHE A 344 -8.43 -8.30 -0.75
N TYR A 345 -9.51 -7.52 -0.74
CA TYR A 345 -9.80 -6.52 -1.77
C TYR A 345 -8.74 -5.40 -1.88
N ASN A 346 -7.89 -5.19 -0.87
CA ASN A 346 -6.76 -4.25 -0.96
C ASN A 346 -5.62 -4.78 -1.84
N PHE A 347 -5.56 -6.11 -2.06
CA PHE A 347 -4.55 -6.83 -2.81
C PHE A 347 -5.18 -7.83 -3.78
N GLN A 348 -6.37 -7.53 -4.31
CA GLN A 348 -7.24 -8.44 -5.06
C GLN A 348 -6.50 -9.21 -6.16
N GLU A 349 -5.82 -8.51 -7.10
CA GLU A 349 -5.12 -9.18 -8.20
C GLU A 349 -3.95 -10.02 -7.72
N ILE A 350 -3.16 -9.51 -6.76
CA ILE A 350 -2.04 -10.27 -6.19
C ILE A 350 -2.55 -11.54 -5.52
N ALA A 351 -3.64 -11.45 -4.76
CA ALA A 351 -4.23 -12.61 -4.10
C ALA A 351 -4.79 -13.62 -5.11
N GLU A 352 -5.50 -13.15 -6.14
CA GLU A 352 -6.03 -14.01 -7.22
C GLU A 352 -4.88 -14.75 -7.94
N ASP A 353 -3.80 -14.06 -8.31
CA ASP A 353 -2.62 -14.67 -8.91
C ASP A 353 -1.99 -15.74 -7.99
N LEU A 354 -1.82 -15.43 -6.71
CA LEU A 354 -1.20 -16.35 -5.75
C LEU A 354 -2.08 -17.57 -5.44
N ILE A 355 -3.41 -17.44 -5.50
CA ILE A 355 -4.35 -18.56 -5.40
C ILE A 355 -4.22 -19.47 -6.61
N GLU A 356 -4.21 -18.91 -7.83
CA GLU A 356 -4.05 -19.67 -9.08
C GLU A 356 -2.73 -20.45 -9.10
N MET A 357 -1.68 -19.88 -8.53
CA MET A 357 -0.35 -20.51 -8.42
C MET A 357 -0.23 -21.51 -7.26
N ASP A 358 -1.28 -21.69 -6.46
CA ASP A 358 -1.27 -22.52 -5.23
C ASP A 358 -0.21 -22.11 -4.19
N ILE A 359 0.09 -20.81 -4.12
CA ILE A 359 0.95 -20.18 -3.09
C ILE A 359 0.10 -19.67 -1.92
N LEU A 360 -1.09 -19.11 -2.23
CA LEU A 360 -2.04 -18.60 -1.26
C LEU A 360 -3.24 -19.56 -1.16
N LYS A 361 -3.52 -20.03 0.06
CA LYS A 361 -4.72 -20.79 0.39
C LYS A 361 -5.66 -19.97 1.28
N VAL A 362 -6.97 -20.09 1.01
CA VAL A 362 -7.98 -19.27 1.66
C VAL A 362 -8.84 -20.10 2.60
N GLY A 363 -8.94 -19.70 3.87
CA GLY A 363 -9.75 -20.34 4.88
C GLY A 363 -10.52 -19.33 5.72
N ASN A 364 -11.83 -19.55 5.89
CA ASN A 364 -12.74 -18.65 6.61
C ASN A 364 -13.10 -19.12 8.02
N SER A 365 -12.57 -20.25 8.47
CA SER A 365 -12.81 -20.81 9.80
C SER A 365 -11.55 -21.44 10.39
N ALA A 366 -11.56 -21.69 11.70
CA ALA A 366 -10.45 -22.36 12.39
C ALA A 366 -10.19 -23.77 11.84
N GLU A 367 -11.25 -24.51 11.54
CA GLU A 367 -11.21 -25.87 11.00
C GLU A 367 -10.54 -25.88 9.62
N LYS A 368 -10.91 -24.94 8.73
CA LYS A 368 -10.34 -24.83 7.40
C LYS A 368 -8.89 -24.38 7.42
N LEU A 369 -8.54 -23.41 8.29
CA LEU A 369 -7.17 -22.98 8.48
C LEU A 369 -6.28 -24.08 9.02
N LYS A 370 -6.77 -24.90 9.94
CA LYS A 370 -6.08 -26.10 10.45
C LYS A 370 -5.69 -27.04 9.32
N LEU A 371 -6.62 -27.39 8.43
CA LEU A 371 -6.35 -28.25 7.27
C LEU A 371 -5.31 -27.64 6.32
N ILE A 372 -5.43 -26.34 6.04
CA ILE A 372 -4.48 -25.61 5.20
C ILE A 372 -3.08 -25.66 5.80
N TRP A 373 -2.94 -25.39 7.10
CA TRP A 373 -1.65 -25.38 7.77
C TRP A 373 -1.02 -26.76 7.86
N GLU A 374 -1.81 -27.84 8.05
CA GLU A 374 -1.30 -29.21 7.98
C GLU A 374 -0.71 -29.53 6.61
N GLU A 375 -1.40 -29.15 5.55
CA GLU A 375 -0.92 -29.34 4.19
C GLU A 375 0.34 -28.50 3.91
N GLN A 376 0.32 -27.20 4.26
CA GLN A 376 1.44 -26.30 4.01
C GLN A 376 2.71 -26.67 4.81
N LEU A 377 2.57 -27.18 6.04
CA LEU A 377 3.71 -27.62 6.85
C LEU A 377 4.36 -28.90 6.29
N ASN A 378 3.65 -29.65 5.48
CA ASN A 378 4.13 -30.87 4.80
C ASN A 378 4.54 -30.62 3.34
N SER A 379 4.36 -29.40 2.81
CA SER A 379 4.71 -29.06 1.43
C SER A 379 6.23 -29.02 1.21
N VAL A 380 6.64 -29.24 -0.04
CA VAL A 380 8.05 -29.20 -0.45
C VAL A 380 8.47 -27.76 -0.70
N PRO A 381 9.43 -27.18 0.03
CA PRO A 381 9.81 -25.76 -0.08
C PRO A 381 10.28 -25.34 -1.48
N ASN A 382 10.98 -26.21 -2.23
CA ASN A 382 11.55 -25.88 -3.54
C ASN A 382 10.51 -25.54 -4.59
N GLN A 383 9.33 -26.17 -4.57
CA GLN A 383 8.27 -25.88 -5.54
C GLN A 383 7.69 -24.47 -5.36
N ILE A 384 7.55 -24.04 -4.12
CA ILE A 384 7.05 -22.69 -3.82
C ILE A 384 8.09 -21.63 -4.17
N TYR A 385 9.37 -21.93 -3.93
CA TYR A 385 10.47 -21.04 -4.27
C TYR A 385 10.50 -20.73 -5.78
N GLU A 386 10.49 -21.74 -6.64
CA GLU A 386 10.52 -21.56 -8.09
C GLU A 386 9.32 -20.75 -8.61
N LYS A 387 8.12 -21.08 -8.13
CA LYS A 387 6.89 -20.35 -8.47
C LYS A 387 6.98 -18.87 -8.06
N THR A 388 7.44 -18.62 -6.85
CA THR A 388 7.55 -17.27 -6.29
C THR A 388 8.62 -16.44 -7.00
N ASP A 389 9.79 -17.01 -7.25
CA ASP A 389 10.90 -16.34 -7.94
C ASP A 389 10.49 -15.91 -9.36
N ASN A 390 9.86 -16.82 -10.11
CA ASN A 390 9.33 -16.51 -11.44
C ASN A 390 8.25 -15.41 -11.39
N TYR A 391 7.34 -15.49 -10.43
CA TYR A 391 6.29 -14.49 -10.24
C TYR A 391 6.85 -13.10 -9.96
N LEU A 392 7.83 -13.00 -9.06
CA LEU A 392 8.45 -11.74 -8.67
C LEU A 392 9.32 -11.16 -9.81
N LYS A 393 10.15 -11.97 -10.46
CA LYS A 393 10.99 -11.54 -11.60
C LYS A 393 10.18 -10.92 -12.74
N GLN A 394 9.02 -11.49 -13.08
CA GLN A 394 8.15 -10.93 -14.12
C GLN A 394 7.55 -9.57 -13.74
N ARG A 395 7.31 -9.32 -12.44
CA ARG A 395 6.58 -8.15 -11.95
C ARG A 395 7.47 -7.01 -11.49
N MET A 396 8.69 -7.31 -11.07
CA MET A 396 9.69 -6.29 -10.73
C MET A 396 10.09 -5.47 -11.95
N GLY A 397 10.59 -4.26 -11.73
CA GLY A 397 10.99 -3.31 -12.78
C GLY A 397 9.83 -2.52 -13.38
N ALA A 398 8.63 -2.57 -12.80
CA ALA A 398 7.46 -1.82 -13.26
C ALA A 398 7.73 -0.31 -13.32
N SER A 399 8.44 0.24 -12.34
CA SER A 399 8.85 1.66 -12.31
C SER A 399 9.74 2.03 -13.50
N GLN A 400 10.67 1.17 -13.90
CA GLN A 400 11.53 1.41 -15.07
C GLN A 400 10.77 1.24 -16.39
N ARG A 401 9.91 0.21 -16.47
CA ARG A 401 9.08 -0.03 -17.65
C ARG A 401 8.10 1.12 -17.88
N ALA A 402 7.61 1.76 -16.82
CA ALA A 402 6.72 2.91 -16.95
C ALA A 402 7.31 4.00 -17.85
N PHE A 403 8.60 4.32 -17.72
CA PHE A 403 9.25 5.33 -18.59
C PHE A 403 9.35 4.89 -20.05
N LYS A 404 9.53 3.60 -20.31
CA LYS A 404 9.52 3.08 -21.69
C LYS A 404 8.12 3.25 -22.31
N HIS A 405 7.06 2.95 -21.57
CA HIS A 405 5.68 3.12 -22.02
C HIS A 405 5.30 4.58 -22.25
N LEU A 406 5.84 5.49 -21.45
CA LEU A 406 5.58 6.93 -21.55
C LEU A 406 6.45 7.62 -22.61
N SER A 407 7.41 6.92 -23.20
CA SER A 407 8.41 7.47 -24.14
C SER A 407 9.19 8.66 -23.54
N LEU A 408 9.62 8.51 -22.27
CA LEU A 408 10.33 9.51 -21.47
C LEU A 408 11.75 9.04 -21.10
#